data_f227fd436bf7ef599df724e3d4399051
#
_entry.id   f227fd436bf7ef599df724e3d4399051
#
_cell.length_a   1.000
_cell.length_b   1.000
_cell.length_c   1.000
_cell.angle_alpha   90.00
_cell.angle_beta   90.00
_cell.angle_gamma   90.00
#
_symmetry.space_group_name_H-M   'P 1'
#
loop_
_entity.id
_entity.type
_entity.pdbx_description
1 polymer ?
#
loop_
_entity_poly.entity_id
_entity_poly.type
_entity_poly.pdbx_seq_one_letter_code
_entity_poly.pdbx_strand_id
1 'polypeptide(L)'
;MKQRSLRGIVAGFLVLGGLSAGPPPNVTGYPNSMASLGDSITRAFNTGGLPFADAPENSWSTGTRSSVQSHYVRILAAEPAILNENFNDAKSGAKMVDLDAQVSTVTEQDVAYITILIGANDLCTRTVAGMTSVDVFRSRFEQAMGTLAAGSPRARIYVVSIPNVYRLWAILKDDLVARLAWRTLDVCQSLLEDPRSTDPADVARRRSVRQRNIAFNTELAEVCALYIHCRFDEGAVFEDPFTAEDVSRRDYFHPSLEGQRGLAEATWAATFDFTDEIPPISTAMTAPVEGGTWVILAAADDVAVAGIEYRLDLGPWQRYAEPFVLAAGSNIRFRAVDVNGNIEATHVLPA
;
A
#
# COMPACT_ATOMS: atom_id res chain seq x y z
N MET A 1 50.06 -32.23 -58.36
CA MET A 1 49.80 -32.80 -57.00
C MET A 1 49.37 -31.66 -56.09
N LYS A 2 48.08 -31.59 -55.73
CA LYS A 2 47.54 -30.59 -54.86
C LYS A 2 47.07 -31.30 -53.59
N GLN A 3 47.73 -30.99 -52.45
CA GLN A 3 47.33 -31.46 -51.13
C GLN A 3 46.13 -30.61 -50.68
N ARG A 4 45.01 -31.24 -50.29
CA ARG A 4 43.87 -30.63 -49.59
C ARG A 4 44.05 -30.87 -48.10
N SER A 5 44.17 -29.77 -47.38
CA SER A 5 44.17 -29.74 -45.93
C SER A 5 42.73 -29.78 -45.42
N LEU A 6 42.36 -30.79 -44.62
CA LEU A 6 41.12 -30.84 -43.83
C LEU A 6 41.31 -30.02 -42.57
N ARG A 7 40.53 -28.95 -42.43
CA ARG A 7 40.37 -28.26 -41.15
C ARG A 7 39.23 -28.90 -40.38
N GLY A 8 39.54 -29.56 -39.26
CA GLY A 8 38.55 -30.05 -38.32
C GLY A 8 37.93 -28.87 -37.55
N ILE A 9 36.60 -28.82 -37.56
CA ILE A 9 35.81 -27.89 -36.71
C ILE A 9 35.60 -28.59 -35.37
N VAL A 10 36.24 -28.08 -34.32
CA VAL A 10 35.95 -28.49 -32.94
C VAL A 10 34.76 -27.64 -32.47
N ALA A 11 33.58 -28.27 -32.38
CA ALA A 11 32.43 -27.65 -31.75
C ALA A 11 32.60 -27.72 -30.22
N GLY A 12 32.94 -26.61 -29.61
CA GLY A 12 32.95 -26.45 -28.14
C GLY A 12 31.52 -26.36 -27.63
N PHE A 13 31.05 -27.35 -26.87
CA PHE A 13 29.83 -27.29 -26.09
C PHE A 13 30.07 -26.37 -24.88
N LEU A 14 29.50 -25.17 -24.90
CA LEU A 14 29.37 -24.33 -23.70
C LEU A 14 28.25 -24.94 -22.82
N VAL A 15 28.62 -25.64 -21.76
CA VAL A 15 27.69 -26.02 -20.70
C VAL A 15 27.47 -24.78 -19.88
N LEU A 16 26.37 -24.07 -20.14
CA LEU A 16 25.83 -23.04 -19.22
C LEU A 16 25.34 -23.78 -17.96
N GLY A 17 26.20 -23.87 -16.96
CA GLY A 17 25.80 -24.27 -15.62
C GLY A 17 24.79 -23.24 -15.08
N GLY A 18 23.52 -23.61 -15.05
CA GLY A 18 22.51 -22.88 -14.37
C GLY A 18 22.88 -22.80 -12.89
N LEU A 19 23.29 -21.64 -12.42
CA LEU A 19 23.36 -21.34 -10.98
C LEU A 19 21.95 -21.50 -10.47
N SER A 20 21.67 -22.60 -9.76
CA SER A 20 20.46 -22.73 -8.96
C SER A 20 20.55 -21.67 -7.87
N ALA A 21 19.85 -20.56 -8.04
CA ALA A 21 19.71 -19.59 -6.98
C ALA A 21 19.09 -20.32 -5.77
N GLY A 22 19.77 -20.27 -4.63
CA GLY A 22 19.23 -20.75 -3.36
C GLY A 22 17.88 -20.08 -3.05
N PRO A 23 17.13 -20.59 -2.07
CA PRO A 23 15.90 -19.94 -1.65
C PRO A 23 16.20 -18.46 -1.32
N PRO A 24 15.28 -17.53 -1.67
CA PRO A 24 15.47 -16.13 -1.35
C PRO A 24 15.63 -15.97 0.17
N PRO A 25 16.49 -15.05 0.65
CA PRO A 25 16.72 -14.82 2.08
C PRO A 25 15.44 -14.37 2.77
N ASN A 26 15.43 -14.44 4.10
CA ASN A 26 14.40 -13.83 4.93
C ASN A 26 14.24 -12.34 4.57
N VAL A 27 13.02 -11.82 4.72
CA VAL A 27 12.74 -10.38 4.68
C VAL A 27 12.34 -9.98 6.09
N THR A 28 13.20 -9.26 6.78
CA THR A 28 12.98 -8.83 8.15
C THR A 28 13.46 -7.38 8.34
N GLY A 29 13.05 -6.76 9.44
CA GLY A 29 13.53 -5.44 9.84
C GLY A 29 13.07 -4.29 8.95
N TYR A 30 13.83 -3.21 8.97
CA TYR A 30 13.52 -2.00 8.21
C TYR A 30 13.66 -2.22 6.69
N PRO A 31 12.73 -1.65 5.87
CA PRO A 31 12.82 -1.76 4.43
C PRO A 31 13.95 -0.89 3.86
N ASN A 32 14.62 -1.37 2.83
CA ASN A 32 15.69 -0.65 2.12
C ASN A 32 15.21 0.14 0.90
N SER A 33 13.92 0.11 0.61
CA SER A 33 13.28 0.85 -0.48
C SER A 33 11.80 1.03 -0.20
N MET A 34 11.22 2.14 -0.66
CA MET A 34 9.79 2.40 -0.47
C MET A 34 9.18 3.22 -1.60
N ALA A 35 7.88 3.06 -1.78
CA ALA A 35 7.07 3.91 -2.65
C ALA A 35 5.79 4.37 -1.96
N SER A 36 5.24 5.50 -2.40
CA SER A 36 3.93 5.96 -1.96
C SER A 36 2.99 6.16 -3.14
N LEU A 37 1.80 5.58 -3.03
CA LEU A 37 0.68 5.71 -3.95
C LEU A 37 -0.40 6.57 -3.34
N GLY A 38 -1.19 7.24 -4.16
CA GLY A 38 -2.27 8.07 -3.67
C GLY A 38 -2.56 9.29 -4.51
N ASP A 39 -2.98 10.34 -3.83
CA ASP A 39 -3.42 11.59 -4.44
C ASP A 39 -2.59 12.82 -3.98
N SER A 40 -3.21 13.99 -4.02
CA SER A 40 -2.59 15.27 -3.62
C SER A 40 -2.17 15.31 -2.14
N ILE A 41 -2.77 14.51 -1.26
CA ILE A 41 -2.35 14.43 0.14
C ILE A 41 -0.95 13.82 0.22
N THR A 42 -0.73 12.72 -0.49
CA THR A 42 0.57 12.04 -0.57
C THR A 42 1.61 12.85 -1.37
N ARG A 43 1.17 13.66 -2.35
CA ARG A 43 2.02 14.64 -3.04
C ARG A 43 2.35 15.87 -2.21
N ALA A 44 1.81 15.99 -0.99
CA ALA A 44 1.94 17.16 -0.11
C ALA A 44 1.60 18.48 -0.82
N PHE A 45 0.52 18.47 -1.61
CA PHE A 45 0.05 19.62 -2.38
C PHE A 45 -0.17 20.83 -1.46
N ASN A 46 0.23 22.02 -1.91
CA ASN A 46 0.12 23.28 -1.16
C ASN A 46 1.01 23.43 0.09
N THR A 47 1.99 22.55 0.32
CA THR A 47 2.90 22.67 1.47
C THR A 47 4.23 23.33 1.13
N GLY A 48 4.61 23.40 -0.15
CA GLY A 48 5.86 23.96 -0.64
C GLY A 48 5.89 25.49 -0.75
N GLY A 49 6.93 26.05 -1.34
CA GLY A 49 7.08 27.49 -1.60
C GLY A 49 6.08 28.04 -2.62
N LEU A 50 5.73 27.26 -3.64
CA LEU A 50 4.78 27.66 -4.68
C LEU A 50 3.34 27.30 -4.26
N PRO A 51 2.36 28.21 -4.46
CA PRO A 51 0.96 27.89 -4.26
C PRO A 51 0.43 26.98 -5.38
N PHE A 52 -0.56 26.17 -5.04
CA PHE A 52 -1.24 25.24 -5.97
C PHE A 52 -0.28 24.30 -6.71
N ALA A 53 0.75 23.84 -6.00
CA ALA A 53 1.77 22.93 -6.52
C ALA A 53 2.04 21.79 -5.54
N ASP A 54 2.45 20.65 -6.09
CA ASP A 54 2.98 19.52 -5.33
C ASP A 54 4.32 19.88 -4.68
N ALA A 55 4.58 19.31 -3.53
CA ALA A 55 5.84 19.44 -2.80
C ALA A 55 6.22 18.09 -2.17
N PRO A 56 6.52 17.06 -2.98
CA PRO A 56 6.70 15.69 -2.51
C PRO A 56 7.80 15.54 -1.45
N GLU A 57 8.76 16.48 -1.38
CA GLU A 57 9.73 16.55 -0.30
C GLU A 57 9.11 16.75 1.08
N ASN A 58 7.87 17.22 1.14
CA ASN A 58 7.08 17.42 2.36
C ASN A 58 6.07 16.28 2.63
N SER A 59 6.06 15.23 1.82
CA SER A 59 5.13 14.10 1.96
C SER A 59 5.25 13.42 3.33
N TRP A 60 4.14 13.07 3.93
CA TRP A 60 4.05 12.28 5.16
C TRP A 60 4.73 10.91 5.04
N SER A 61 4.74 10.33 3.84
CA SER A 61 5.28 9.00 3.56
C SER A 61 6.74 9.06 3.08
N THR A 62 6.96 9.50 1.85
CA THR A 62 8.26 9.46 1.16
C THR A 62 9.04 10.78 1.20
N GLY A 63 8.54 11.79 1.92
CA GLY A 63 9.16 13.11 1.99
C GLY A 63 10.54 13.10 2.66
N THR A 64 11.43 13.97 2.17
CA THR A 64 12.81 14.09 2.66
C THR A 64 12.99 15.20 3.71
N ARG A 65 11.94 16.00 3.96
CA ARG A 65 12.01 17.10 4.93
C ARG A 65 12.04 16.57 6.34
N SER A 66 13.12 16.81 7.06
CA SER A 66 13.33 16.31 8.43
C SER A 66 12.27 16.75 9.44
N SER A 67 11.68 17.98 9.28
CA SER A 67 10.64 18.46 10.20
C SER A 67 9.30 17.74 10.06
N VAL A 68 9.04 17.05 8.94
CA VAL A 68 7.83 16.25 8.74
C VAL A 68 7.93 14.91 9.46
N GLN A 69 9.14 14.37 9.62
CA GLN A 69 9.35 13.04 10.22
C GLN A 69 8.54 11.95 9.47
N SER A 70 8.61 12.01 8.14
CA SER A 70 7.96 11.04 7.25
C SER A 70 8.40 9.59 7.55
N HIS A 71 7.69 8.60 7.01
CA HIS A 71 8.12 7.21 7.09
C HIS A 71 9.55 7.05 6.55
N TYR A 72 9.85 7.68 5.39
CA TYR A 72 11.20 7.67 4.82
C TYR A 72 12.27 8.22 5.77
N VAL A 73 12.04 9.37 6.40
CA VAL A 73 13.01 9.98 7.32
C VAL A 73 13.27 9.09 8.53
N ARG A 74 12.23 8.44 9.07
CA ARG A 74 12.33 7.52 10.20
C ARG A 74 13.05 6.23 9.81
N ILE A 75 12.73 5.66 8.66
CA ILE A 75 13.39 4.46 8.14
C ILE A 75 14.87 4.77 7.83
N LEU A 76 15.18 5.87 7.17
CA LEU A 76 16.55 6.26 6.84
C LEU A 76 17.45 6.41 8.08
N ALA A 77 16.88 6.80 9.21
CA ALA A 77 17.63 6.90 10.47
C ALA A 77 18.03 5.53 11.03
N ALA A 78 17.29 4.48 10.73
CA ALA A 78 17.54 3.10 11.18
C ALA A 78 18.23 2.24 10.11
N GLU A 79 17.85 2.41 8.82
CA GLU A 79 18.35 1.65 7.67
C GLU A 79 18.90 2.59 6.58
N PRO A 80 20.18 2.92 6.61
CA PRO A 80 20.79 3.84 5.63
C PRO A 80 20.75 3.35 4.18
N ALA A 81 20.53 2.06 3.92
CA ALA A 81 20.47 1.53 2.58
C ALA A 81 19.23 2.04 1.78
N ILE A 82 18.22 2.61 2.49
CA ILE A 82 17.06 3.25 1.84
C ILE A 82 17.39 4.60 1.18
N LEU A 83 18.61 5.12 1.35
CA LEU A 83 18.99 6.45 0.84
C LEU A 83 18.74 6.57 -0.67
N ASN A 84 17.86 7.50 -1.06
CA ASN A 84 17.39 7.76 -2.43
C ASN A 84 16.50 6.65 -3.04
N GLU A 85 16.06 5.67 -2.24
CA GLU A 85 15.13 4.61 -2.65
C GLU A 85 13.70 4.92 -2.15
N ASN A 86 13.25 6.18 -2.29
CA ASN A 86 11.96 6.68 -1.81
C ASN A 86 11.15 7.30 -2.95
N PHE A 87 10.35 6.51 -3.62
CA PHE A 87 9.56 6.92 -4.78
C PHE A 87 8.20 7.50 -4.37
N ASN A 88 7.76 8.58 -5.01
CA ASN A 88 6.42 9.13 -4.80
C ASN A 88 5.64 9.08 -6.11
N ASP A 89 4.91 7.98 -6.32
CA ASP A 89 4.13 7.70 -7.52
C ASP A 89 2.68 8.18 -7.42
N ALA A 90 2.32 8.84 -6.31
CA ALA A 90 1.03 9.48 -6.14
C ALA A 90 0.82 10.59 -7.18
N LYS A 91 -0.44 10.88 -7.50
CA LYS A 91 -0.80 11.90 -8.48
C LYS A 91 -1.91 12.79 -7.94
N SER A 92 -1.68 14.10 -7.90
CA SER A 92 -2.69 15.07 -7.47
C SER A 92 -3.97 14.95 -8.31
N GLY A 93 -5.11 14.90 -7.64
CA GLY A 93 -6.42 14.69 -8.26
C GLY A 93 -6.78 13.23 -8.53
N ALA A 94 -5.88 12.26 -8.28
CA ALA A 94 -6.14 10.85 -8.53
C ALA A 94 -7.33 10.34 -7.70
N LYS A 95 -8.14 9.51 -8.33
CA LYS A 95 -9.22 8.71 -7.75
C LYS A 95 -8.82 7.24 -7.67
N MET A 96 -9.64 6.43 -7.04
CA MET A 96 -9.40 4.99 -6.95
C MET A 96 -9.22 4.33 -8.33
N VAL A 97 -9.88 4.82 -9.38
CA VAL A 97 -9.70 4.32 -10.76
C VAL A 97 -8.29 4.56 -11.32
N ASP A 98 -7.57 5.55 -10.80
CA ASP A 98 -6.21 5.90 -11.25
C ASP A 98 -5.13 5.09 -10.52
N LEU A 99 -5.48 4.36 -9.45
CA LEU A 99 -4.53 3.59 -8.64
C LEU A 99 -3.81 2.50 -9.43
N ASP A 100 -4.50 1.85 -10.37
CA ASP A 100 -3.94 0.77 -11.17
C ASP A 100 -2.70 1.19 -11.98
N ALA A 101 -2.70 2.42 -12.52
CA ALA A 101 -1.54 2.98 -13.21
C ALA A 101 -0.35 3.23 -12.26
N GLN A 102 -0.62 3.68 -11.03
CA GLN A 102 0.42 3.89 -10.01
C GLN A 102 0.99 2.54 -9.56
N VAL A 103 0.13 1.53 -9.38
CA VAL A 103 0.53 0.15 -9.05
C VAL A 103 1.45 -0.44 -10.13
N SER A 104 1.12 -0.23 -11.40
CA SER A 104 1.97 -0.70 -12.51
C SER A 104 3.39 -0.13 -12.41
N THR A 105 3.53 1.16 -12.07
CA THR A 105 4.83 1.81 -11.86
C THR A 105 5.59 1.20 -10.69
N VAL A 106 4.95 1.03 -9.53
CA VAL A 106 5.62 0.54 -8.33
C VAL A 106 6.04 -0.94 -8.44
N THR A 107 5.31 -1.75 -9.21
CA THR A 107 5.72 -3.14 -9.47
C THR A 107 6.99 -3.23 -10.30
N GLU A 108 7.27 -2.26 -11.18
CA GLU A 108 8.53 -2.17 -11.92
C GLU A 108 9.71 -1.70 -11.05
N GLN A 109 9.43 -0.96 -9.96
CA GLN A 109 10.46 -0.50 -9.01
C GLN A 109 10.89 -1.57 -8.01
N ASP A 110 10.09 -2.62 -7.79
CA ASP A 110 10.35 -3.76 -6.88
C ASP A 110 10.75 -3.32 -5.45
N VAL A 111 10.01 -2.36 -4.88
CA VAL A 111 10.29 -1.80 -3.56
C VAL A 111 9.82 -2.72 -2.43
N ALA A 112 10.48 -2.61 -1.27
CA ALA A 112 10.19 -3.44 -0.08
C ALA A 112 8.99 -2.94 0.75
N TYR A 113 8.62 -1.65 0.65
CA TYR A 113 7.54 -1.05 1.42
C TYR A 113 6.71 -0.10 0.56
N ILE A 114 5.39 -0.25 0.58
CA ILE A 114 4.44 0.54 -0.21
C ILE A 114 3.39 1.13 0.71
N THR A 115 3.17 2.44 0.63
CA THR A 115 2.08 3.12 1.34
C THR A 115 1.00 3.57 0.36
N ILE A 116 -0.28 3.45 0.73
CA ILE A 116 -1.42 3.82 -0.11
C ILE A 116 -2.38 4.70 0.69
N LEU A 117 -2.57 5.96 0.25
CA LEU A 117 -3.61 6.86 0.76
C LEU A 117 -4.35 7.49 -0.43
N ILE A 118 -5.55 7.02 -0.72
CA ILE A 118 -6.35 7.41 -1.88
C ILE A 118 -7.86 7.32 -1.58
N GLY A 119 -8.66 8.14 -2.28
CA GLY A 119 -10.13 8.10 -2.19
C GLY A 119 -10.77 9.41 -1.78
N ALA A 120 -10.00 10.40 -1.35
CA ALA A 120 -10.53 11.72 -1.04
C ALA A 120 -11.21 12.38 -2.26
N ASN A 121 -10.65 12.23 -3.46
CA ASN A 121 -11.23 12.73 -4.70
C ASN A 121 -12.45 11.95 -5.19
N ASP A 122 -12.63 10.72 -4.72
CA ASP A 122 -13.84 9.92 -4.96
C ASP A 122 -15.04 10.43 -4.17
N LEU A 123 -14.79 11.08 -3.02
CA LEU A 123 -15.77 11.75 -2.16
C LEU A 123 -16.00 13.20 -2.59
N CYS A 124 -14.90 13.91 -2.85
CA CYS A 124 -14.87 15.35 -3.10
C CYS A 124 -15.14 15.68 -4.56
N THR A 125 -16.39 15.54 -4.93
CA THR A 125 -16.93 15.81 -6.26
C THR A 125 -17.83 17.05 -6.24
N ARG A 126 -18.36 17.43 -7.39
CA ARG A 126 -19.28 18.57 -7.49
C ARG A 126 -20.64 18.30 -6.83
N THR A 127 -21.13 17.06 -6.88
CA THR A 127 -22.42 16.64 -6.32
C THR A 127 -22.29 15.26 -5.65
N VAL A 128 -23.19 14.93 -4.73
CA VAL A 128 -23.24 13.59 -4.12
C VAL A 128 -23.40 12.47 -5.17
N ALA A 129 -24.16 12.74 -6.24
CA ALA A 129 -24.32 11.79 -7.34
C ALA A 129 -23.03 11.54 -8.13
N GLY A 130 -22.07 12.47 -8.09
CA GLY A 130 -20.77 12.33 -8.73
C GLY A 130 -19.73 11.54 -7.93
N MET A 131 -20.02 11.20 -6.66
CA MET A 131 -19.14 10.35 -5.86
C MET A 131 -19.04 8.95 -6.46
N THR A 132 -17.87 8.35 -6.44
CA THR A 132 -17.68 6.95 -6.82
C THR A 132 -18.61 6.05 -5.99
N SER A 133 -19.25 5.06 -6.58
CA SER A 133 -20.04 4.08 -5.83
C SER A 133 -19.14 3.17 -5.00
N VAL A 134 -19.65 2.62 -3.89
CA VAL A 134 -18.87 1.72 -3.01
C VAL A 134 -18.37 0.50 -3.79
N ASP A 135 -19.26 -0.12 -4.58
CA ASP A 135 -18.92 -1.32 -5.36
C ASP A 135 -17.81 -1.06 -6.39
N VAL A 136 -17.85 0.10 -7.07
CA VAL A 136 -16.79 0.49 -8.03
C VAL A 136 -15.49 0.77 -7.29
N PHE A 137 -15.52 1.48 -6.15
CA PHE A 137 -14.36 1.76 -5.33
C PHE A 137 -13.69 0.45 -4.88
N ARG A 138 -14.46 -0.48 -4.30
CA ARG A 138 -13.99 -1.81 -3.90
C ARG A 138 -13.37 -2.57 -5.06
N SER A 139 -14.10 -2.72 -6.16
CA SER A 139 -13.62 -3.49 -7.32
C SER A 139 -12.31 -2.96 -7.89
N ARG A 140 -12.13 -1.63 -7.94
CA ARG A 140 -10.87 -1.03 -8.39
C ARG A 140 -9.73 -1.25 -7.40
N PHE A 141 -10.01 -1.19 -6.11
CA PHE A 141 -9.03 -1.47 -5.09
C PHE A 141 -8.61 -2.95 -5.08
N GLU A 142 -9.57 -3.88 -5.21
CA GLU A 142 -9.27 -5.32 -5.37
C GLU A 142 -8.38 -5.60 -6.60
N GLN A 143 -8.65 -4.95 -7.73
CA GLN A 143 -7.82 -5.05 -8.93
C GLN A 143 -6.39 -4.57 -8.64
N ALA A 144 -6.21 -3.40 -8.05
CA ALA A 144 -4.91 -2.84 -7.70
C ALA A 144 -4.13 -3.74 -6.74
N MET A 145 -4.80 -4.22 -5.68
CA MET A 145 -4.18 -5.13 -4.69
C MET A 145 -3.80 -6.49 -5.31
N GLY A 146 -4.60 -7.01 -6.23
CA GLY A 146 -4.27 -8.22 -6.98
C GLY A 146 -3.00 -8.05 -7.84
N THR A 147 -2.86 -6.90 -8.50
CA THR A 147 -1.66 -6.54 -9.28
C THR A 147 -0.43 -6.41 -8.38
N LEU A 148 -0.55 -5.74 -7.21
CA LEU A 148 0.53 -5.63 -6.22
C LEU A 148 0.97 -6.99 -5.69
N ALA A 149 0.02 -7.84 -5.29
CA ALA A 149 0.33 -9.17 -4.77
C ALA A 149 1.06 -10.06 -5.80
N ALA A 150 0.74 -9.90 -7.09
CA ALA A 150 1.40 -10.64 -8.16
C ALA A 150 2.78 -10.05 -8.52
N GLY A 151 2.89 -8.72 -8.62
CA GLY A 151 4.09 -8.02 -9.08
C GLY A 151 5.12 -7.75 -7.98
N SER A 152 4.68 -7.58 -6.73
CA SER A 152 5.53 -7.27 -5.57
C SER A 152 5.25 -8.21 -4.39
N PRO A 153 5.41 -9.54 -4.54
CA PRO A 153 4.94 -10.54 -3.58
C PRO A 153 5.73 -10.59 -2.27
N ARG A 154 6.65 -9.68 -2.05
CA ARG A 154 7.46 -9.54 -0.83
C ARG A 154 7.37 -8.14 -0.22
N ALA A 155 6.66 -7.22 -0.88
CA ALA A 155 6.48 -5.88 -0.38
C ALA A 155 5.49 -5.87 0.79
N ARG A 156 5.82 -5.15 1.86
CA ARG A 156 4.87 -4.77 2.89
C ARG A 156 3.99 -3.66 2.36
N ILE A 157 2.68 -3.87 2.33
CA ILE A 157 1.70 -2.91 1.80
C ILE A 157 0.96 -2.29 2.99
N TYR A 158 1.08 -0.99 3.17
CA TYR A 158 0.40 -0.24 4.21
C TYR A 158 -0.68 0.65 3.62
N VAL A 159 -1.93 0.34 3.94
CA VAL A 159 -3.12 1.04 3.47
C VAL A 159 -3.62 1.97 4.57
N VAL A 160 -3.79 3.24 4.21
CA VAL A 160 -4.16 4.30 5.15
C VAL A 160 -5.60 4.71 4.91
N SER A 161 -6.36 4.89 5.98
CA SER A 161 -7.73 5.37 5.92
C SER A 161 -7.81 6.80 5.35
N ILE A 162 -8.84 7.06 4.56
CA ILE A 162 -9.14 8.39 4.01
C ILE A 162 -9.45 9.31 5.18
N PRO A 163 -8.82 10.49 5.30
CA PRO A 163 -9.11 11.45 6.36
C PRO A 163 -10.59 11.79 6.48
N ASN A 164 -11.04 12.14 7.67
CA ASN A 164 -12.42 12.52 7.93
C ASN A 164 -12.74 13.89 7.31
N VAL A 165 -13.17 13.90 6.06
CA VAL A 165 -13.53 15.16 5.37
C VAL A 165 -14.69 15.89 6.03
N TYR A 166 -15.57 15.18 6.76
CA TYR A 166 -16.65 15.81 7.52
C TYR A 166 -16.11 16.61 8.72
N ARG A 167 -15.01 16.16 9.34
CA ARG A 167 -14.31 16.92 10.37
C ARG A 167 -13.75 18.22 9.80
N LEU A 168 -13.15 18.21 8.61
CA LEU A 168 -12.68 19.40 7.92
C LEU A 168 -13.79 20.46 7.81
N TRP A 169 -14.96 20.06 7.33
CA TRP A 169 -16.12 20.92 7.30
C TRP A 169 -16.48 21.43 8.70
N ALA A 170 -16.54 20.57 9.71
CA ALA A 170 -16.98 20.92 11.05
C ALA A 170 -16.10 21.98 11.71
N ILE A 171 -14.77 21.90 11.55
CA ILE A 171 -13.81 22.84 12.18
C ILE A 171 -13.67 24.15 11.42
N LEU A 172 -13.98 24.21 10.11
CA LEU A 172 -13.76 25.40 9.28
C LEU A 172 -15.03 26.05 8.73
N LYS A 173 -16.22 25.46 8.90
CA LYS A 173 -17.49 25.99 8.36
C LYS A 173 -17.83 27.42 8.81
N ASP A 174 -17.30 27.87 9.93
CA ASP A 174 -17.52 29.22 10.46
C ASP A 174 -16.41 30.21 10.08
N ASP A 175 -15.28 29.75 9.54
CA ASP A 175 -14.21 30.59 9.00
C ASP A 175 -14.64 31.22 7.67
N LEU A 176 -14.61 32.57 7.62
CA LEU A 176 -15.05 33.33 6.44
C LEU A 176 -14.13 33.09 5.24
N VAL A 177 -12.81 33.01 5.48
CA VAL A 177 -11.82 32.85 4.41
C VAL A 177 -11.86 31.43 3.83
N ALA A 178 -12.02 30.43 4.68
CA ALA A 178 -12.21 29.04 4.25
C ALA A 178 -13.44 28.91 3.34
N ARG A 179 -14.57 29.47 3.74
CA ARG A 179 -15.81 29.44 2.92
C ARG A 179 -15.64 30.14 1.58
N LEU A 180 -14.93 31.28 1.56
CA LEU A 180 -14.64 32.00 0.34
C LEU A 180 -13.72 31.17 -0.57
N ALA A 181 -12.67 30.55 -0.03
CA ALA A 181 -11.77 29.67 -0.76
C ALA A 181 -12.54 28.49 -1.37
N TRP A 182 -13.33 27.76 -0.59
CA TRP A 182 -14.11 26.61 -1.06
C TRP A 182 -15.04 26.96 -2.21
N ARG A 183 -15.72 28.11 -2.12
CA ARG A 183 -16.60 28.59 -3.19
C ARG A 183 -15.84 29.04 -4.42
N THR A 184 -14.73 29.78 -4.24
CA THR A 184 -13.97 30.38 -5.36
C THR A 184 -13.18 29.33 -6.15
N LEU A 185 -12.63 28.33 -5.42
CA LEU A 185 -11.82 27.25 -5.99
C LEU A 185 -12.64 26.00 -6.35
N ASP A 186 -13.96 26.03 -6.17
CA ASP A 186 -14.90 24.92 -6.40
C ASP A 186 -14.48 23.62 -5.65
N VAL A 187 -13.96 23.76 -4.41
CA VAL A 187 -13.42 22.67 -3.60
C VAL A 187 -14.54 21.83 -3.02
N CYS A 188 -14.54 20.52 -3.31
CA CYS A 188 -15.36 19.50 -2.65
C CYS A 188 -16.83 19.92 -2.44
N GLN A 189 -17.52 20.40 -3.49
CA GLN A 189 -18.87 20.95 -3.38
C GLN A 189 -19.90 19.93 -2.89
N SER A 190 -19.67 18.63 -3.13
CA SER A 190 -20.47 17.55 -2.53
C SER A 190 -20.59 17.70 -1.00
N LEU A 191 -19.56 18.23 -0.32
CA LEU A 191 -19.53 18.47 1.12
C LEU A 191 -19.66 19.96 1.49
N LEU A 192 -18.89 20.83 0.79
CA LEU A 192 -18.57 22.19 1.25
C LEU A 192 -19.44 23.28 0.62
N GLU A 193 -20.38 22.94 -0.29
CA GLU A 193 -21.40 23.84 -0.76
C GLU A 193 -22.31 24.27 0.43
N ASP A 194 -22.63 25.56 0.52
CA ASP A 194 -23.44 26.16 1.59
C ASP A 194 -23.10 25.61 3.00
N PRO A 195 -21.83 25.77 3.46
CA PRO A 195 -21.31 25.05 4.61
C PRO A 195 -22.00 25.37 5.94
N ARG A 196 -22.67 26.51 6.04
CA ARG A 196 -23.43 26.93 7.23
C ARG A 196 -24.93 26.65 7.15
N SER A 197 -25.41 26.19 6.00
CA SER A 197 -26.84 25.89 5.84
C SER A 197 -27.30 24.80 6.81
N THR A 198 -28.44 25.02 7.43
CA THR A 198 -29.17 24.05 8.26
C THR A 198 -30.39 23.47 7.53
N ASP A 199 -30.53 23.79 6.24
CA ASP A 199 -31.57 23.18 5.40
C ASP A 199 -31.43 21.66 5.45
N PRO A 200 -32.55 20.92 5.59
CA PRO A 200 -32.54 19.46 5.66
C PRO A 200 -31.84 18.79 4.45
N ALA A 201 -31.92 19.37 3.26
CA ALA A 201 -31.27 18.85 2.07
C ALA A 201 -29.74 18.96 2.16
N ASP A 202 -29.22 20.11 2.63
CA ASP A 202 -27.79 20.32 2.81
C ASP A 202 -27.22 19.47 3.96
N VAL A 203 -27.98 19.31 5.03
CA VAL A 203 -27.60 18.41 6.13
C VAL A 203 -27.55 16.96 5.63
N ALA A 204 -28.53 16.53 4.85
CA ALA A 204 -28.56 15.18 4.24
C ALA A 204 -27.39 14.97 3.27
N ARG A 205 -27.06 15.97 2.43
CA ARG A 205 -25.93 15.96 1.51
C ARG A 205 -24.62 15.73 2.25
N ARG A 206 -24.32 16.49 3.27
CA ARG A 206 -23.10 16.35 4.09
C ARG A 206 -23.02 14.99 4.80
N ARG A 207 -24.16 14.50 5.33
CA ARG A 207 -24.24 13.17 5.94
C ARG A 207 -23.95 12.06 4.92
N SER A 208 -24.42 12.18 3.68
CA SER A 208 -24.15 11.22 2.61
C SER A 208 -22.67 11.12 2.30
N VAL A 209 -21.94 12.27 2.28
CA VAL A 209 -20.48 12.27 2.10
C VAL A 209 -19.77 11.57 3.26
N ARG A 210 -20.17 11.87 4.52
CA ARG A 210 -19.61 11.21 5.70
C ARG A 210 -19.83 9.70 5.66
N GLN A 211 -21.03 9.25 5.32
CA GLN A 211 -21.35 7.82 5.20
C GLN A 211 -20.52 7.14 4.12
N ARG A 212 -20.31 7.81 2.97
CA ARG A 212 -19.47 7.30 1.90
C ARG A 212 -18.00 7.21 2.31
N ASN A 213 -17.47 8.19 3.07
CA ASN A 213 -16.11 8.16 3.62
C ASN A 213 -15.92 6.94 4.54
N ILE A 214 -16.88 6.70 5.44
CA ILE A 214 -16.85 5.51 6.30
C ILE A 214 -16.90 4.22 5.47
N ALA A 215 -17.82 4.14 4.50
CA ALA A 215 -17.94 2.96 3.66
C ALA A 215 -16.66 2.67 2.86
N PHE A 216 -16.01 3.69 2.30
CA PHE A 216 -14.73 3.50 1.61
C PHE A 216 -13.64 2.98 2.54
N ASN A 217 -13.54 3.51 3.77
CA ASN A 217 -12.56 3.01 4.73
C ASN A 217 -12.85 1.56 5.15
N THR A 218 -14.12 1.16 5.22
CA THR A 218 -14.50 -0.25 5.42
C THR A 218 -14.01 -1.13 4.27
N GLU A 219 -14.21 -0.70 3.01
CA GLU A 219 -13.74 -1.46 1.85
C GLU A 219 -12.21 -1.55 1.79
N LEU A 220 -11.49 -0.48 2.15
CA LEU A 220 -10.02 -0.52 2.25
C LEU A 220 -9.56 -1.56 3.28
N ALA A 221 -10.18 -1.59 4.46
CA ALA A 221 -9.86 -2.56 5.51
C ALA A 221 -10.16 -4.00 5.09
N GLU A 222 -11.37 -4.24 4.56
CA GLU A 222 -11.81 -5.58 4.14
C GLU A 222 -10.95 -6.15 3.02
N VAL A 223 -10.63 -5.34 1.98
CA VAL A 223 -9.79 -5.80 0.87
C VAL A 223 -8.35 -6.02 1.33
N CYS A 224 -7.78 -5.12 2.15
CA CYS A 224 -6.45 -5.30 2.73
C CYS A 224 -6.34 -6.63 3.50
N ALA A 225 -7.36 -6.99 4.29
CA ALA A 225 -7.39 -8.23 5.06
C ALA A 225 -7.34 -9.53 4.21
N LEU A 226 -7.62 -9.44 2.90
CA LEU A 226 -7.47 -10.58 1.98
C LEU A 226 -5.99 -10.90 1.67
N TYR A 227 -5.08 -9.96 1.91
CA TYR A 227 -3.68 -10.04 1.52
C TYR A 227 -2.77 -10.11 2.76
N ILE A 228 -1.97 -11.15 2.86
CA ILE A 228 -1.11 -11.46 4.00
C ILE A 228 -0.02 -10.39 4.25
N HIS A 229 0.39 -9.68 3.18
CA HIS A 229 1.40 -8.62 3.24
C HIS A 229 0.79 -7.21 3.41
N CYS A 230 -0.53 -7.12 3.60
CA CYS A 230 -1.25 -5.87 3.75
C CYS A 230 -1.61 -5.59 5.21
N ARG A 231 -1.34 -4.37 5.65
CA ARG A 231 -1.78 -3.82 6.93
C ARG A 231 -2.59 -2.56 6.69
N PHE A 232 -3.78 -2.50 7.27
CA PHE A 232 -4.61 -1.30 7.32
C PHE A 232 -4.31 -0.51 8.60
N ASP A 233 -4.47 0.81 8.57
CA ASP A 233 -4.18 1.69 9.72
C ASP A 233 -5.23 1.65 10.83
N GLU A 234 -6.20 0.75 10.76
CA GLU A 234 -7.33 0.62 11.71
C GLU A 234 -8.11 1.93 11.91
N GLY A 235 -8.08 2.80 10.89
CA GLY A 235 -8.76 4.09 10.93
C GLY A 235 -7.98 5.20 11.64
N ALA A 236 -6.70 5.04 11.90
CA ALA A 236 -5.87 6.00 12.63
C ALA A 236 -5.94 7.41 12.02
N VAL A 237 -5.92 7.52 10.69
CA VAL A 237 -6.02 8.82 10.00
C VAL A 237 -7.48 9.34 9.95
N PHE A 238 -8.46 8.44 9.82
CA PHE A 238 -9.88 8.86 9.84
C PHE A 238 -10.30 9.42 11.19
N GLU A 239 -9.82 8.83 12.29
CA GLU A 239 -10.14 9.24 13.66
C GLU A 239 -9.20 10.34 14.21
N ASP A 240 -8.15 10.69 13.47
CA ASP A 240 -7.20 11.74 13.87
C ASP A 240 -7.95 13.05 14.20
N PRO A 241 -7.75 13.61 15.40
CA PRO A 241 -8.39 14.84 15.84
C PRO A 241 -7.76 16.12 15.25
N PHE A 242 -7.33 16.10 13.99
CA PHE A 242 -6.69 17.24 13.33
C PHE A 242 -7.48 18.55 13.51
N THR A 243 -6.78 19.66 13.49
CA THR A 243 -7.28 21.01 13.76
C THR A 243 -7.19 21.92 12.53
N ALA A 244 -7.62 23.16 12.64
CA ALA A 244 -7.46 24.14 11.57
C ALA A 244 -5.99 24.49 11.24
N GLU A 245 -5.05 24.23 12.15
CA GLU A 245 -3.62 24.47 11.94
C GLU A 245 -3.01 23.40 11.02
N ASP A 246 -3.60 22.21 11.02
CA ASP A 246 -3.21 21.09 10.16
C ASP A 246 -3.70 21.24 8.73
N VAL A 247 -4.52 22.27 8.45
CA VAL A 247 -5.10 22.56 7.13
C VAL A 247 -4.38 23.72 6.46
N SER A 248 -4.02 23.57 5.20
CA SER A 248 -3.37 24.61 4.40
C SER A 248 -4.28 25.84 4.24
N ARG A 249 -3.76 27.02 4.55
CA ARG A 249 -4.49 28.30 4.35
C ARG A 249 -4.57 28.75 2.89
N ARG A 250 -3.99 27.99 1.95
CA ARG A 250 -4.05 28.29 0.50
C ARG A 250 -5.39 27.89 -0.11
N ASP A 251 -5.94 26.78 0.34
CA ASP A 251 -7.22 26.25 -0.16
C ASP A 251 -8.20 25.83 0.95
N TYR A 252 -7.73 25.80 2.20
CA TYR A 252 -8.50 25.35 3.35
C TYR A 252 -9.05 23.91 3.20
N PHE A 253 -8.29 23.07 2.51
CA PHE A 253 -8.70 21.70 2.19
C PHE A 253 -7.56 20.69 2.36
N HIS A 254 -6.43 20.90 1.69
CA HIS A 254 -5.29 20.00 1.81
C HIS A 254 -4.57 20.15 3.16
N PRO A 255 -3.87 19.12 3.64
CA PRO A 255 -3.02 19.24 4.81
C PRO A 255 -1.98 20.36 4.66
N SER A 256 -1.73 21.11 5.72
CA SER A 256 -0.58 22.01 5.84
C SER A 256 0.72 21.21 6.02
N LEU A 257 1.86 21.89 6.16
CA LEU A 257 3.11 21.21 6.52
C LEU A 257 2.99 20.51 7.90
N GLU A 258 2.27 21.15 8.84
CA GLU A 258 1.96 20.56 10.15
C GLU A 258 1.03 19.37 10.01
N GLY A 259 0.01 19.47 9.15
CA GLY A 259 -0.86 18.35 8.82
C GLY A 259 -0.13 17.17 8.19
N GLN A 260 0.89 17.41 7.34
CA GLN A 260 1.75 16.35 6.83
C GLN A 260 2.56 15.67 7.95
N ARG A 261 3.05 16.46 8.93
CA ARG A 261 3.72 15.94 10.12
C ARG A 261 2.77 15.10 10.98
N GLY A 262 1.55 15.60 11.22
CA GLY A 262 0.51 14.86 11.96
C GLY A 262 0.14 13.54 11.29
N LEU A 263 -0.03 13.54 9.95
CA LEU A 263 -0.25 12.32 9.17
C LEU A 263 0.93 11.34 9.32
N ALA A 264 2.16 11.84 9.22
CA ALA A 264 3.35 10.99 9.40
C ALA A 264 3.41 10.37 10.79
N GLU A 265 3.03 11.09 11.84
CA GLU A 265 2.99 10.60 13.21
C GLU A 265 1.90 9.54 13.41
N ALA A 266 0.66 9.84 13.00
CA ALA A 266 -0.47 8.93 13.14
C ALA A 266 -0.26 7.62 12.36
N THR A 267 0.22 7.72 11.13
CA THR A 267 0.46 6.55 10.27
C THR A 267 1.67 5.73 10.72
N TRP A 268 2.73 6.37 11.24
CA TRP A 268 3.89 5.64 11.78
C TRP A 268 3.53 4.81 13.01
N ALA A 269 2.68 5.31 13.87
CA ALA A 269 2.23 4.58 15.06
C ALA A 269 1.39 3.34 14.73
N ALA A 270 0.77 3.31 13.54
CA ALA A 270 -0.15 2.25 13.12
C ALA A 270 0.45 1.29 12.07
N THR A 271 1.65 1.60 11.52
CA THR A 271 2.29 0.75 10.51
C THR A 271 2.95 -0.50 11.13
N PHE A 272 3.69 -1.24 10.32
CA PHE A 272 4.48 -2.40 10.75
C PHE A 272 5.50 -2.03 11.82
N ASP A 273 5.73 -2.91 12.78
CA ASP A 273 6.87 -2.78 13.69
C ASP A 273 8.13 -3.31 12.99
N PHE A 274 8.91 -2.39 12.43
CA PHE A 274 10.15 -2.73 11.75
C PHE A 274 11.30 -3.07 12.70
N THR A 275 11.11 -2.95 14.02
CA THR A 275 12.12 -3.38 15.01
C THR A 275 12.07 -4.88 15.28
N ASP A 276 10.98 -5.53 14.89
CA ASP A 276 10.88 -6.98 14.86
C ASP A 276 11.67 -7.53 13.67
N GLU A 277 12.71 -8.27 13.94
CA GLU A 277 13.61 -8.88 12.94
C GLU A 277 13.53 -10.42 12.94
N ILE A 278 12.61 -10.99 13.72
CA ILE A 278 12.49 -12.45 13.85
C ILE A 278 11.41 -12.93 12.90
N PRO A 279 11.75 -13.68 11.83
CA PRO A 279 10.74 -14.21 10.94
C PRO A 279 10.03 -15.41 11.57
N PRO A 280 8.77 -15.68 11.21
CA PRO A 280 8.07 -16.89 11.64
C PRO A 280 8.76 -18.15 11.12
N ILE A 281 8.42 -19.29 11.72
CA ILE A 281 8.92 -20.61 11.31
C ILE A 281 7.72 -21.47 10.89
N SER A 282 7.71 -21.94 9.64
CA SER A 282 6.67 -22.87 9.16
C SER A 282 7.18 -24.29 9.04
N THR A 283 6.26 -25.25 9.17
CA THR A 283 6.50 -26.68 9.04
C THR A 283 5.43 -27.32 8.19
N ALA A 284 5.79 -28.41 7.50
CA ALA A 284 4.85 -29.25 6.75
C ALA A 284 4.77 -30.63 7.37
N MET A 285 3.55 -31.12 7.60
CA MET A 285 3.25 -32.52 7.90
C MET A 285 2.66 -33.15 6.64
N THR A 286 3.14 -34.35 6.30
CA THR A 286 2.71 -35.04 5.08
C THR A 286 2.32 -36.48 5.37
N ALA A 287 1.35 -36.98 4.59
CA ALA A 287 0.96 -38.39 4.59
C ALA A 287 0.65 -38.85 3.15
N PRO A 288 1.10 -40.03 2.71
CA PRO A 288 0.73 -40.57 1.42
C PRO A 288 -0.76 -40.91 1.37
N VAL A 289 -1.41 -40.55 0.26
CA VAL A 289 -2.82 -40.87 -0.01
C VAL A 289 -2.96 -41.32 -1.47
N GLU A 290 -4.13 -41.87 -1.83
CA GLU A 290 -4.40 -42.20 -3.22
C GLU A 290 -4.34 -40.93 -4.10
N GLY A 291 -3.50 -40.98 -5.15
CA GLY A 291 -3.32 -39.89 -6.09
C GLY A 291 -2.29 -38.82 -5.69
N GLY A 292 -1.63 -38.92 -4.51
CA GLY A 292 -0.62 -37.94 -4.12
C GLY A 292 -0.25 -37.95 -2.64
N THR A 293 0.04 -36.76 -2.12
CA THR A 293 0.49 -36.54 -0.74
C THR A 293 -0.43 -35.55 -0.06
N TRP A 294 -1.02 -35.96 1.08
CA TRP A 294 -1.75 -35.04 1.97
C TRP A 294 -0.77 -34.09 2.65
N VAL A 295 -1.05 -32.78 2.60
CA VAL A 295 -0.18 -31.73 3.14
C VAL A 295 -0.94 -30.89 4.14
N ILE A 296 -0.35 -30.73 5.33
CA ILE A 296 -0.79 -29.80 6.38
C ILE A 296 0.38 -28.86 6.65
N LEU A 297 0.14 -27.55 6.57
CA LEU A 297 1.11 -26.51 6.93
C LEU A 297 0.75 -25.90 8.28
N ALA A 298 1.75 -25.62 9.11
CA ALA A 298 1.64 -24.92 10.38
C ALA A 298 2.78 -23.93 10.53
N ALA A 299 2.57 -22.85 11.26
CA ALA A 299 3.62 -21.89 11.56
C ALA A 299 3.51 -21.40 12.99
N ALA A 300 4.65 -20.92 13.53
CA ALA A 300 4.78 -20.28 14.83
C ALA A 300 5.70 -19.06 14.72
N ASP A 301 5.48 -18.09 15.60
CA ASP A 301 6.22 -16.85 15.69
C ASP A 301 6.26 -16.36 17.15
N ASP A 302 7.21 -15.51 17.49
CA ASP A 302 7.33 -14.94 18.85
C ASP A 302 6.38 -13.78 19.12
N VAL A 303 5.90 -13.10 18.05
CA VAL A 303 4.87 -12.06 18.13
C VAL A 303 3.51 -12.63 17.67
N ALA A 304 3.31 -12.83 16.39
CA ALA A 304 2.10 -13.47 15.84
C ALA A 304 2.26 -13.78 14.35
N VAL A 305 1.74 -14.92 13.90
CA VAL A 305 1.68 -15.32 12.50
C VAL A 305 0.51 -14.62 11.82
N ALA A 306 0.77 -13.87 10.74
CA ALA A 306 -0.26 -13.33 9.85
C ALA A 306 -0.85 -14.42 8.95
N GLY A 307 -0.02 -15.39 8.53
CA GLY A 307 -0.46 -16.54 7.77
C GLY A 307 0.68 -17.30 7.09
N ILE A 308 0.29 -18.34 6.36
CA ILE A 308 1.18 -19.12 5.51
C ILE A 308 0.73 -18.92 4.06
N GLU A 309 1.66 -18.79 3.16
CA GLU A 309 1.41 -18.83 1.73
C GLU A 309 2.18 -19.95 1.07
N TYR A 310 1.61 -20.50 0.01
CA TYR A 310 2.22 -21.55 -0.77
C TYR A 310 1.99 -21.34 -2.26
N ARG A 311 2.80 -22.02 -3.06
CA ARG A 311 2.59 -22.13 -4.49
C ARG A 311 2.93 -23.55 -4.98
N LEU A 312 2.17 -24.01 -5.95
CA LEU A 312 2.41 -25.27 -6.62
C LEU A 312 3.29 -25.00 -7.84
N ASP A 313 4.39 -25.74 -7.97
CA ASP A 313 5.36 -25.61 -9.05
C ASP A 313 5.84 -24.15 -9.26
N LEU A 314 5.50 -23.54 -10.40
CA LEU A 314 5.80 -22.14 -10.74
C LEU A 314 4.54 -21.25 -10.74
N GLY A 315 3.44 -21.74 -10.17
CA GLY A 315 2.19 -20.99 -10.07
C GLY A 315 2.28 -19.76 -9.13
N PRO A 316 1.20 -18.97 -9.04
CA PRO A 316 1.15 -17.84 -8.15
C PRO A 316 1.16 -18.27 -6.67
N TRP A 317 1.60 -17.37 -5.78
CA TRP A 317 1.46 -17.54 -4.36
C TRP A 317 -0.01 -17.48 -3.95
N GLN A 318 -0.43 -18.36 -3.04
CA GLN A 318 -1.79 -18.49 -2.53
C GLN A 318 -1.74 -18.58 -1.02
N ARG A 319 -2.72 -17.97 -0.33
CA ARG A 319 -2.85 -18.10 1.11
C ARG A 319 -3.28 -19.52 1.48
N TYR A 320 -2.59 -20.15 2.42
CA TYR A 320 -2.97 -21.44 2.96
C TYR A 320 -4.17 -21.28 3.92
N ALA A 321 -5.26 -21.96 3.63
CA ALA A 321 -6.48 -21.92 4.44
C ALA A 321 -6.78 -23.27 5.10
N GLU A 322 -6.53 -24.37 4.38
CA GLU A 322 -6.87 -25.73 4.84
C GLU A 322 -5.94 -26.78 4.23
N PRO A 323 -5.82 -27.97 4.83
CA PRO A 323 -5.06 -29.07 4.28
C PRO A 323 -5.55 -29.49 2.90
N PHE A 324 -4.62 -29.90 2.03
CA PHE A 324 -4.92 -30.29 0.65
C PHE A 324 -4.08 -31.50 0.19
N VAL A 325 -4.47 -32.10 -0.93
CA VAL A 325 -3.70 -33.17 -1.58
C VAL A 325 -2.80 -32.56 -2.66
N LEU A 326 -1.47 -32.71 -2.49
CA LEU A 326 -0.49 -32.43 -3.51
C LEU A 326 -0.47 -33.58 -4.53
N ALA A 327 -0.74 -33.30 -5.79
CA ALA A 327 -0.74 -34.34 -6.83
C ALA A 327 0.66 -34.93 -7.01
N ALA A 328 0.73 -36.25 -7.32
CA ALA A 328 1.99 -36.91 -7.57
C ALA A 328 2.79 -36.23 -8.68
N GLY A 329 4.07 -35.98 -8.44
CA GLY A 329 4.99 -35.31 -9.38
C GLY A 329 4.95 -33.76 -9.33
N SER A 330 4.10 -33.15 -8.52
CA SER A 330 4.10 -31.69 -8.28
C SER A 330 5.02 -31.33 -7.10
N ASN A 331 5.56 -30.10 -7.11
CA ASN A 331 6.32 -29.55 -6.00
C ASN A 331 5.51 -28.45 -5.30
N ILE A 332 5.63 -28.37 -3.99
CA ILE A 332 5.11 -27.22 -3.24
C ILE A 332 6.28 -26.40 -2.70
N ARG A 333 6.13 -25.07 -2.80
CA ARG A 333 6.94 -24.11 -2.08
C ARG A 333 6.03 -23.37 -1.11
N PHE A 334 6.48 -23.19 0.13
CA PHE A 334 5.71 -22.50 1.15
C PHE A 334 6.61 -21.66 2.05
N ARG A 335 6.01 -20.67 2.71
CA ARG A 335 6.63 -19.77 3.67
C ARG A 335 5.59 -19.15 4.56
N ALA A 336 5.95 -18.79 5.79
CA ALA A 336 5.10 -18.03 6.69
C ALA A 336 5.46 -16.53 6.66
N VAL A 337 4.49 -15.73 7.07
CA VAL A 337 4.59 -14.27 7.24
C VAL A 337 3.99 -13.92 8.59
N ASP A 338 4.65 -13.07 9.38
CA ASP A 338 4.14 -12.54 10.63
C ASP A 338 3.33 -11.25 10.46
N VAL A 339 2.78 -10.74 11.56
CA VAL A 339 2.00 -9.49 11.57
C VAL A 339 2.82 -8.23 11.31
N ASN A 340 4.15 -8.30 11.42
CA ASN A 340 5.09 -7.22 11.11
C ASN A 340 5.66 -7.33 9.69
N GLY A 341 5.16 -8.30 8.90
CA GLY A 341 5.53 -8.52 7.53
C GLY A 341 6.92 -9.14 7.35
N ASN A 342 7.50 -9.74 8.41
CA ASN A 342 8.70 -10.55 8.27
C ASN A 342 8.34 -11.84 7.54
N ILE A 343 9.16 -12.24 6.58
CA ILE A 343 8.94 -13.40 5.72
C ILE A 343 10.10 -14.37 5.92
N GLU A 344 9.81 -15.61 6.28
CA GLU A 344 10.82 -16.65 6.36
C GLU A 344 11.38 -17.05 4.99
N ALA A 345 12.52 -17.74 4.98
CA ALA A 345 13.06 -18.36 3.78
C ALA A 345 12.09 -19.41 3.22
N THR A 346 11.94 -19.43 1.89
CA THR A 346 11.01 -20.36 1.23
C THR A 346 11.43 -21.80 1.42
N HIS A 347 10.55 -22.63 1.95
CA HIS A 347 10.68 -24.09 2.00
C HIS A 347 10.26 -24.74 0.69
N VAL A 348 10.88 -25.86 0.37
CA VAL A 348 10.54 -26.69 -0.80
C VAL A 348 10.27 -28.10 -0.31
N LEU A 349 9.09 -28.63 -0.62
CA LEU A 349 8.74 -30.03 -0.38
C LEU A 349 8.54 -30.69 -1.74
N PRO A 350 9.41 -31.58 -2.16
CA PRO A 350 9.22 -32.40 -3.36
C PRO A 350 8.09 -33.40 -3.13
N ALA A 351 7.37 -33.75 -4.21
CA ALA A 351 6.32 -34.77 -4.18
C ALA A 351 6.88 -36.20 -3.98
#